data_82a267bcc0dbe21f85e2e4811c5bcf9d
#
_entry.id   82a267bcc0dbe21f85e2e4811c5bcf9d
#
_cell.length_a   1.000
_cell.length_b   1.000
_cell.length_c   1.000
_cell.angle_alpha   90.00
_cell.angle_beta   90.00
_cell.angle_gamma   90.00
#
_symmetry.space_group_name_H-M   'P 1'
#
loop_
_entity.id
_entity.type
_entity.pdbx_description
1 polymer ?
#
loop_
_entity_poly.entity_id
_entity_poly.type
_entity_poly.pdbx_seq_one_letter_code
_entity_poly.pdbx_strand_id
1 'polypeptide(L)'
;MIKYFDAPDIRIKIIDLKNKLGMDHVDMEKVACIRSRGSGTRNIIARCHGLSKIMQLTIKTDAHYAIEVISERFDRMPEEEQIKTLIHELMHIPKNFGGGFRQHDFVKRRNVDVLYKKIKEMERNNFF
;
A
#
# COMPACT_ATOMS: atom_id res chain seq x y z
N MET A 1 5.58 -21.01 -10.85
CA MET A 1 5.49 -19.71 -11.55
C MET A 1 4.57 -18.77 -10.80
N ILE A 2 4.99 -17.54 -10.64
CA ILE A 2 4.18 -16.53 -9.96
C ILE A 2 3.02 -16.12 -10.87
N LYS A 3 1.82 -16.06 -10.30
CA LYS A 3 0.63 -15.55 -10.99
C LYS A 3 0.16 -14.27 -10.32
N TYR A 4 -0.37 -13.35 -11.11
CA TYR A 4 -0.83 -12.05 -10.66
C TYR A 4 -2.32 -11.87 -10.96
N PHE A 5 -3.02 -11.26 -10.01
CA PHE A 5 -4.46 -11.02 -10.12
C PHE A 5 -4.79 -9.61 -9.62
N ASP A 6 -5.77 -8.99 -10.23
CA ASP A 6 -6.32 -7.76 -9.66
C ASP A 6 -6.88 -8.04 -8.26
N ALA A 7 -6.73 -7.06 -7.38
CA ALA A 7 -7.20 -7.17 -6.00
C ALA A 7 -8.16 -6.03 -5.67
N PRO A 8 -9.41 -6.08 -6.18
CA PRO A 8 -10.37 -4.99 -5.94
C PRO A 8 -10.73 -4.80 -4.47
N ASP A 9 -10.71 -5.86 -3.68
CA ASP A 9 -10.94 -5.78 -2.24
C ASP A 9 -9.81 -5.00 -1.53
N ILE A 10 -8.58 -5.19 -1.95
CA ILE A 10 -7.43 -4.44 -1.43
C ILE A 10 -7.55 -2.97 -1.85
N ARG A 11 -7.97 -2.71 -3.08
CA ARG A 11 -8.17 -1.35 -3.58
C ARG A 11 -9.17 -0.58 -2.73
N ILE A 12 -10.28 -1.21 -2.38
CA ILE A 12 -11.30 -0.59 -1.51
C ILE A 12 -10.68 -0.23 -0.15
N LYS A 13 -9.91 -1.14 0.43
CA LYS A 13 -9.23 -0.89 1.71
C LYS A 13 -8.20 0.24 1.60
N ILE A 14 -7.43 0.26 0.55
CA ILE A 14 -6.41 1.30 0.32
C ILE A 14 -7.06 2.67 0.18
N ILE A 15 -8.14 2.78 -0.58
CA ILE A 15 -8.87 4.05 -0.75
C ILE A 15 -9.39 4.53 0.60
N ASP A 16 -9.98 3.64 1.39
CA ASP A 16 -10.48 3.97 2.73
C ASP A 16 -9.35 4.46 3.64
N LEU A 17 -8.23 3.75 3.67
CA LEU A 17 -7.08 4.10 4.50
C LEU A 17 -6.45 5.43 4.10
N LYS A 18 -6.23 5.64 2.80
CA LYS A 18 -5.62 6.90 2.35
C LYS A 18 -6.50 8.10 2.67
N ASN A 19 -7.82 7.93 2.55
CA ASN A 19 -8.77 9.01 2.86
C ASN A 19 -8.78 9.32 4.36
N LYS A 20 -8.85 8.29 5.20
CA LYS A 20 -8.81 8.46 6.66
C LYS A 20 -7.52 9.09 7.14
N LEU A 21 -6.41 8.78 6.49
CA LEU A 21 -5.09 9.29 6.85
C LEU A 21 -4.74 10.61 6.17
N GLY A 22 -5.63 11.15 5.34
CA GLY A 22 -5.40 12.41 4.65
C GLY A 22 -4.25 12.36 3.64
N MET A 23 -4.02 11.21 3.03
CA MET A 23 -2.96 11.02 2.05
C MET A 23 -3.43 11.43 0.65
N ASP A 24 -3.72 12.72 0.47
CA ASP A 24 -4.28 13.26 -0.77
C ASP A 24 -3.31 13.16 -1.96
N HIS A 25 -2.02 13.03 -1.67
CA HIS A 25 -0.99 12.86 -2.70
C HIS A 25 -1.07 11.50 -3.40
N VAL A 26 -1.77 10.52 -2.82
CA VAL A 26 -1.91 9.19 -3.42
C VAL A 26 -3.07 9.23 -4.42
N ASP A 27 -2.70 9.31 -5.70
CA ASP A 27 -3.67 9.36 -6.81
C ASP A 27 -4.08 7.94 -7.18
N MET A 28 -5.26 7.54 -6.76
CA MET A 28 -5.73 6.16 -6.96
C MET A 28 -5.99 5.78 -8.42
N GLU A 29 -6.08 6.75 -9.32
CA GLU A 29 -6.14 6.45 -10.75
C GLU A 29 -4.80 5.91 -11.27
N LYS A 30 -3.72 6.16 -10.53
CA LYS A 30 -2.35 5.76 -10.89
C LYS A 30 -1.77 4.75 -9.90
N VAL A 31 -2.60 4.11 -9.09
CA VAL A 31 -2.19 3.06 -8.16
C VAL A 31 -3.00 1.79 -8.45
N ALA A 32 -2.29 0.72 -8.77
CA ALA A 32 -2.88 -0.60 -8.95
C ALA A 32 -2.74 -1.40 -7.65
N CYS A 33 -3.71 -2.24 -7.36
CA CYS A 33 -3.65 -3.18 -6.23
C CYS A 33 -3.71 -4.59 -6.80
N ILE A 34 -2.68 -5.38 -6.50
CA ILE A 34 -2.43 -6.66 -7.14
C ILE A 34 -2.21 -7.73 -6.06
N ARG A 35 -2.74 -8.92 -6.29
CA ARG A 35 -2.37 -10.11 -5.55
C ARG A 35 -1.41 -10.94 -6.36
N SER A 36 -0.40 -11.52 -5.69
CA SER A 36 0.47 -12.51 -6.31
C SER A 36 0.35 -13.83 -5.57
N ARG A 37 0.54 -14.92 -6.30
CA ARG A 37 0.57 -16.29 -5.76
C ARG A 37 1.75 -17.03 -6.36
N GLY A 38 2.36 -17.90 -5.56
CA GLY A 38 3.46 -18.75 -6.01
C GLY A 38 4.83 -18.11 -5.93
N SER A 39 4.99 -17.02 -5.19
CA SER A 39 6.28 -16.32 -5.09
C SER A 39 7.32 -17.10 -4.31
N GLY A 40 6.91 -17.99 -3.40
CA GLY A 40 7.85 -18.74 -2.56
C GLY A 40 8.57 -17.92 -1.51
N THR A 41 8.33 -16.63 -1.43
CA THR A 41 8.96 -15.78 -0.41
C THR A 41 8.44 -16.12 0.99
N ARG A 42 9.33 -16.08 1.98
CA ARG A 42 8.97 -16.41 3.37
C ARG A 42 8.80 -15.19 4.27
N ASN A 43 9.42 -14.08 3.90
CA ASN A 43 9.49 -12.91 4.78
C ASN A 43 8.73 -11.69 4.26
N ILE A 44 8.31 -11.73 3.01
CA ILE A 44 7.63 -10.58 2.38
C ILE A 44 6.14 -10.86 2.34
N ILE A 45 5.35 -9.92 2.88
CA ILE A 45 3.89 -9.99 2.94
C ILE A 45 3.27 -9.12 1.84
N ALA A 46 3.91 -7.99 1.56
CA ALA A 46 3.46 -7.03 0.56
C ALA A 46 4.63 -6.22 0.05
N ARG A 47 4.46 -5.60 -1.10
CA ARG A 47 5.46 -4.72 -1.70
C ARG A 47 4.78 -3.51 -2.33
N CYS A 48 5.48 -2.38 -2.29
CA CYS A 48 5.10 -1.21 -3.07
C CYS A 48 6.08 -1.09 -4.24
N HIS A 49 5.55 -1.04 -5.45
CA HIS A 49 6.34 -0.87 -6.67
C HIS A 49 6.09 0.51 -7.24
N GLY A 50 7.13 1.21 -7.64
CA GLY A 50 7.01 2.50 -8.30
C GLY A 50 7.57 2.44 -9.71
N LEU A 51 6.97 3.20 -10.62
CA LEU A 51 7.47 3.32 -11.98
C LEU A 51 8.62 4.32 -11.98
N SER A 52 9.82 3.85 -12.32
CA SER A 52 11.01 4.70 -12.32
C SER A 52 10.87 5.87 -13.31
N LYS A 53 11.60 6.94 -13.04
CA LYS A 53 11.58 8.13 -13.92
C LYS A 53 11.97 7.79 -15.35
N ILE A 54 12.97 6.94 -15.53
CA ILE A 54 13.39 6.55 -16.87
C ILE A 54 12.29 5.76 -17.60
N MET A 55 11.54 4.92 -16.88
CA MET A 55 10.43 4.19 -17.49
C MET A 55 9.26 5.11 -17.80
N GLN A 56 8.99 6.11 -16.95
CA GLN A 56 7.98 7.13 -17.24
C GLN A 56 8.27 7.82 -18.56
N LEU A 57 9.54 8.19 -18.78
CA LEU A 57 9.96 8.82 -20.03
C LEU A 57 9.87 7.86 -21.23
N THR A 58 10.25 6.61 -21.00
CA THR A 58 10.29 5.59 -22.07
C THR A 58 8.89 5.29 -22.61
N ILE A 59 7.91 5.10 -21.73
CA ILE A 59 6.54 4.78 -22.13
C ILE A 59 5.62 6.01 -22.17
N LYS A 60 6.18 7.19 -21.96
CA LYS A 60 5.50 8.49 -22.07
C LYS A 60 4.29 8.58 -21.15
N THR A 61 4.50 8.34 -19.88
CA THR A 61 3.46 8.43 -18.86
C THR A 61 4.01 9.12 -17.61
N ASP A 62 3.10 9.38 -16.68
CA ASP A 62 3.45 9.90 -15.36
C ASP A 62 3.79 8.76 -14.39
N ALA A 63 4.08 9.11 -13.14
CA ALA A 63 4.34 8.14 -12.10
C ALA A 63 3.13 7.25 -11.85
N HIS A 64 3.37 5.97 -11.69
CA HIS A 64 2.38 4.96 -11.31
C HIS A 64 2.98 4.09 -10.21
N TYR A 65 2.13 3.58 -9.34
CA TYR A 65 2.53 2.66 -8.28
C TYR A 65 1.67 1.40 -8.32
N ALA A 66 2.21 0.32 -7.80
CA ALA A 66 1.45 -0.90 -7.58
C ALA A 66 1.68 -1.37 -6.13
N ILE A 67 0.61 -1.66 -5.43
CA ILE A 67 0.68 -2.29 -4.12
C ILE A 67 0.34 -3.76 -4.34
N GLU A 68 1.34 -4.60 -4.09
CA GLU A 68 1.24 -6.05 -4.25
C GLU A 68 1.11 -6.71 -2.89
N VAL A 69 0.11 -7.56 -2.70
CA VAL A 69 0.03 -8.40 -1.51
C VAL A 69 0.30 -9.85 -1.91
N ILE A 70 1.09 -10.55 -1.09
CA ILE A 70 1.42 -11.96 -1.28
C ILE A 70 0.29 -12.77 -0.66
N SER A 71 -0.59 -13.36 -1.50
CA SER A 71 -1.84 -13.98 -1.05
C SER A 71 -1.63 -15.02 0.04
N GLU A 72 -0.65 -15.91 -0.13
CA GLU A 72 -0.41 -17.02 0.81
C GLU A 72 -0.12 -16.53 2.22
N ARG A 73 0.43 -15.35 2.37
CA ARG A 73 0.77 -14.77 3.67
C ARG A 73 -0.24 -13.75 4.14
N PHE A 74 -0.58 -12.83 3.27
CA PHE A 74 -1.46 -11.70 3.62
C PHE A 74 -2.85 -12.19 4.03
N ASP A 75 -3.43 -13.11 3.26
CA ASP A 75 -4.81 -13.53 3.48
C ASP A 75 -4.99 -14.33 4.78
N ARG A 76 -3.90 -14.87 5.34
CA ARG A 76 -3.92 -15.59 6.63
C ARG A 76 -3.75 -14.68 7.84
N MET A 77 -3.38 -13.43 7.64
CA MET A 77 -3.11 -12.51 8.75
C MET A 77 -4.39 -12.00 9.38
N PRO A 78 -4.37 -11.72 10.70
CA PRO A 78 -5.48 -11.02 11.34
C PRO A 78 -5.73 -9.67 10.66
N GLU A 79 -6.96 -9.21 10.70
CA GLU A 79 -7.35 -7.96 10.03
C GLU A 79 -6.48 -6.78 10.47
N GLU A 80 -6.17 -6.67 11.77
CA GLU A 80 -5.29 -5.60 12.27
C GLU A 80 -3.94 -5.61 11.55
N GLU A 81 -3.33 -6.78 11.39
CA GLU A 81 -2.03 -6.89 10.74
C GLU A 81 -2.13 -6.63 9.24
N GLN A 82 -3.23 -7.01 8.62
CA GLN A 82 -3.49 -6.68 7.21
C GLN A 82 -3.53 -5.17 7.01
N ILE A 83 -4.29 -4.47 7.86
CA ILE A 83 -4.42 -3.01 7.78
C ILE A 83 -3.06 -2.34 7.98
N LYS A 84 -2.30 -2.78 8.98
CA LYS A 84 -0.97 -2.22 9.25
C LYS A 84 -0.02 -2.44 8.07
N THR A 85 -0.11 -3.60 7.42
CA THR A 85 0.68 -3.89 6.22
C THR A 85 0.35 -2.91 5.10
N LEU A 86 -0.93 -2.64 4.87
CA LEU A 86 -1.35 -1.71 3.82
C LEU A 86 -0.94 -0.27 4.13
N ILE A 87 -1.02 0.14 5.40
CA ILE A 87 -0.50 1.45 5.83
C ILE A 87 1.00 1.55 5.54
N HIS A 88 1.75 0.48 5.85
CA HIS A 88 3.19 0.42 5.59
C HIS A 88 3.48 0.68 4.11
N GLU A 89 2.77 0.00 3.20
CA GLU A 89 2.99 0.20 1.76
C GLU A 89 2.58 1.59 1.30
N LEU A 90 1.48 2.14 1.81
CA LEU A 90 1.07 3.51 1.49
C LEU A 90 2.13 4.54 1.93
N MET A 91 2.76 4.32 3.07
CA MET A 91 3.78 5.22 3.60
C MET A 91 5.04 5.28 2.71
N HIS A 92 5.28 4.26 1.89
CA HIS A 92 6.40 4.28 0.94
C HIS A 92 6.18 5.29 -0.19
N ILE A 93 4.95 5.69 -0.47
CA ILE A 93 4.64 6.63 -1.55
C ILE A 93 4.93 8.06 -1.06
N PRO A 94 5.92 8.76 -1.65
CA PRO A 94 6.27 10.10 -1.21
C PRO A 94 5.24 11.14 -1.65
N LYS A 95 5.23 12.28 -0.98
CA LYS A 95 4.28 13.35 -1.25
C LYS A 95 4.34 13.90 -2.68
N ASN A 96 5.51 13.85 -3.31
CA ASN A 96 5.64 14.31 -4.70
C ASN A 96 5.07 13.33 -5.71
N PHE A 97 4.74 12.11 -5.30
CA PHE A 97 4.18 11.07 -6.18
C PHE A 97 4.97 10.94 -7.48
N GLY A 98 6.30 10.84 -7.37
CA GLY A 98 7.20 10.94 -8.53
C GLY A 98 7.79 9.62 -9.04
N GLY A 99 7.45 8.49 -8.41
CA GLY A 99 7.99 7.18 -8.74
C GLY A 99 9.06 6.68 -7.79
N GLY A 100 9.51 7.53 -6.86
CA GLY A 100 10.44 7.14 -5.80
C GLY A 100 9.72 6.60 -4.57
N PHE A 101 10.50 6.27 -3.53
CA PHE A 101 9.99 5.67 -2.28
C PHE A 101 10.51 6.40 -1.06
N ARG A 102 9.66 6.47 -0.01
CA ARG A 102 10.13 6.78 1.34
C ARG A 102 10.85 5.56 1.91
N GLN A 103 11.96 5.80 2.60
CA GLN A 103 12.79 4.72 3.15
C GLN A 103 12.23 4.19 4.48
N HIS A 104 12.78 3.07 4.94
CA HIS A 104 12.35 2.44 6.19
C HIS A 104 12.72 3.22 7.47
N ASP A 105 13.53 4.28 7.37
CA ASP A 105 13.71 5.20 8.49
C ASP A 105 12.42 5.98 8.80
N PHE A 106 11.62 6.25 7.77
CA PHE A 106 10.29 6.85 7.89
C PHE A 106 9.22 5.77 8.02
N VAL A 107 9.26 4.74 7.16
CA VAL A 107 8.28 3.65 7.14
C VAL A 107 8.73 2.56 8.10
N LYS A 108 8.45 2.73 9.38
CA LYS A 108 8.80 1.75 10.41
C LYS A 108 7.58 1.43 11.26
N ARG A 109 7.63 0.28 11.93
CA ARG A 109 6.51 -0.25 12.73
C ARG A 109 5.92 0.80 13.67
N ARG A 110 6.77 1.57 14.33
CA ARG A 110 6.33 2.62 15.27
C ARG A 110 5.42 3.64 14.59
N ASN A 111 5.78 4.11 13.40
CA ASN A 111 5.00 5.11 12.67
C ASN A 111 3.71 4.49 12.12
N VAL A 112 3.78 3.25 11.67
CA VAL A 112 2.59 2.49 11.23
C VAL A 112 1.59 2.35 12.39
N ASP A 113 2.08 1.99 13.58
CA ASP A 113 1.23 1.81 14.76
C ASP A 113 0.54 3.12 15.16
N VAL A 114 1.23 4.25 15.06
CA VAL A 114 0.65 5.57 15.33
C VAL A 114 -0.53 5.84 14.38
N LEU A 115 -0.35 5.58 13.10
CA LEU A 115 -1.40 5.80 12.10
C LEU A 115 -2.57 4.83 12.28
N TYR A 116 -2.28 3.59 12.59
CA TYR A 116 -3.32 2.59 12.86
C TYR A 116 -4.20 3.02 14.03
N LYS A 117 -3.57 3.48 15.11
CA LYS A 117 -4.27 3.95 16.31
C LYS A 117 -5.17 5.14 15.98
N LYS A 118 -4.69 6.05 15.14
CA LYS A 118 -5.46 7.21 14.68
C LYS A 118 -6.71 6.77 13.92
N ILE A 119 -6.59 5.78 13.04
CA ILE A 119 -7.72 5.22 12.30
C ILE A 119 -8.76 4.63 13.25
N LYS A 120 -8.32 3.87 14.26
CA LYS A 120 -9.23 3.27 15.23
C LYS A 120 -9.98 4.32 16.06
N GLU A 121 -9.32 5.40 16.40
CA GLU A 121 -9.98 6.52 17.09
C GLU A 121 -11.04 7.17 16.21
N MET A 122 -10.74 7.38 14.93
CA MET A 122 -11.70 7.94 13.97
C MET A 122 -12.93 7.03 13.81
N GLU A 123 -12.73 5.73 13.68
CA GLU A 123 -13.82 4.76 13.55
C GLU A 123 -14.70 4.77 14.79
N ARG A 124 -14.11 4.86 15.97
CA ARG A 124 -14.82 4.89 17.24
C ARG A 124 -15.68 6.15 17.36
N ASN A 125 -15.17 7.28 16.92
CA ASN A 125 -15.86 8.55 16.99
C ASN A 125 -17.04 8.64 16.02
N ASN A 126 -17.04 7.86 14.95
CA ASN A 126 -18.11 7.85 13.95
C ASN A 126 -19.36 7.09 14.40
N PHE A 127 -19.32 6.40 15.55
CA PHE A 127 -20.49 5.74 16.13
C PHE A 127 -21.33 6.65 17.02
N PHE A 128 -20.90 7.86 17.22
CA PHE A 128 -21.60 8.80 18.12
C PHE A 128 -22.01 10.07 17.43
#